data_08f5b6ebc0a04f48464ff8be6f9db5ac
#
_entry.id   08f5b6ebc0a04f48464ff8be6f9db5ac
#
_cell.length_a   1.000
_cell.length_b   1.000
_cell.length_c   1.000
_cell.angle_alpha   90.00
_cell.angle_beta   90.00
_cell.angle_gamma   90.00
#
_symmetry.space_group_name_H-M   'P 1'
#
loop_
_entity.id
_entity.type
_entity.pdbx_description
1 polymer ?
#
loop_
_entity_poly.entity_id
_entity_poly.type
_entity_poly.pdbx_seq_one_letter_code
_entity_poly.pdbx_strand_id
1 'polypeptide(L)'
;MTLHVTVRDGIKLHYIVEGSGPMLVLTGAPVGIEGFAGLASRLSSEFTVVRHDPRGIGLSTLPATASLSVTDLTDDLLTIVREVAGDEPVMLFGASGGAVVALDLLSWFPSVVTRLVAHEPPLFGLAPGGGQLLERANAAFRLAAIDPQAGAQAFFDVSEALHQTFAEHPRPEPVTLPPMSPAELEKQRFALGRMAPATVNYRPAFDALPPAKLVVAAGSASVGQPARKAAEALAERSGARFVEAPGNHLGMALQPDEFAAWLTALLKE
;
A
#
# COMPACT_ATOMS: atom_id res chain seq x y z
N MET A 1 -18.86 -10.11 -9.08
CA MET A 1 -18.39 -9.31 -7.92
C MET A 1 -19.25 -9.65 -6.71
N THR A 2 -18.66 -10.13 -5.63
CA THR A 2 -19.37 -10.54 -4.40
C THR A 2 -18.63 -9.96 -3.19
N LEU A 3 -19.40 -9.32 -2.28
CA LEU A 3 -18.88 -8.83 -0.99
C LEU A 3 -18.93 -9.98 0.02
N HIS A 4 -17.81 -10.18 0.67
CA HIS A 4 -17.61 -11.20 1.71
C HIS A 4 -17.19 -10.55 3.03
N VAL A 5 -17.32 -11.30 4.11
CA VAL A 5 -16.82 -10.94 5.43
C VAL A 5 -16.23 -12.17 6.11
N THR A 6 -15.04 -12.03 6.66
CA THR A 6 -14.46 -13.00 7.59
C THR A 6 -14.21 -12.34 8.94
N VAL A 7 -13.96 -13.14 9.98
CA VAL A 7 -13.76 -12.64 11.34
C VAL A 7 -12.46 -13.19 11.89
N ARG A 8 -11.59 -12.30 12.35
CA ARG A 8 -10.37 -12.64 13.09
C ARG A 8 -10.32 -11.87 14.41
N ASP A 9 -10.24 -12.58 15.51
CA ASP A 9 -10.16 -11.99 16.87
C ASP A 9 -11.24 -10.94 17.16
N GLY A 10 -12.48 -11.19 16.68
CA GLY A 10 -13.61 -10.27 16.79
C GLY A 10 -13.60 -9.09 15.82
N ILE A 11 -12.57 -8.96 14.97
CA ILE A 11 -12.49 -7.97 13.89
C ILE A 11 -13.21 -8.53 12.67
N LYS A 12 -14.17 -7.78 12.13
CA LYS A 12 -14.81 -8.09 10.84
C LYS A 12 -13.96 -7.51 9.72
N LEU A 13 -13.53 -8.37 8.81
CA LEU A 13 -12.72 -8.02 7.64
C LEU A 13 -13.58 -8.19 6.40
N HIS A 14 -13.79 -7.10 5.67
CA HIS A 14 -14.58 -7.10 4.45
C HIS A 14 -13.66 -7.16 3.22
N TYR A 15 -14.06 -7.96 2.25
CA TYR A 15 -13.34 -8.09 0.99
C TYR A 15 -14.31 -8.40 -0.17
N ILE A 16 -13.88 -8.10 -1.38
CA ILE A 16 -14.61 -8.39 -2.62
C ILE A 16 -13.78 -9.34 -3.46
N VAL A 17 -14.46 -10.32 -4.07
CA VAL A 17 -13.90 -11.22 -5.07
C VAL A 17 -14.62 -10.97 -6.40
N GLU A 18 -13.85 -10.76 -7.48
CA GLU A 18 -14.39 -10.52 -8.81
C GLU A 18 -13.45 -11.06 -9.89
N GLY A 19 -14.01 -11.39 -11.07
CA GLY A 19 -13.27 -11.96 -12.18
C GLY A 19 -13.06 -13.47 -12.12
N SER A 20 -12.18 -13.98 -12.98
CA SER A 20 -11.80 -15.39 -13.06
C SER A 20 -10.37 -15.52 -13.60
N GLY A 21 -9.66 -16.55 -13.16
CA GLY A 21 -8.26 -16.80 -13.50
C GLY A 21 -7.38 -16.96 -12.26
N PRO A 22 -6.06 -16.85 -12.41
CA PRO A 22 -5.14 -16.92 -11.26
C PRO A 22 -5.47 -15.87 -10.19
N MET A 23 -5.28 -16.22 -8.90
CA MET A 23 -5.64 -15.36 -7.78
C MET A 23 -4.67 -14.18 -7.64
N LEU A 24 -5.19 -12.96 -7.63
CA LEU A 24 -4.47 -11.72 -7.39
C LEU A 24 -5.12 -10.94 -6.25
N VAL A 25 -4.39 -10.73 -5.18
CA VAL A 25 -4.85 -9.94 -4.02
C VAL A 25 -4.26 -8.54 -4.09
N LEU A 26 -5.13 -7.52 -4.04
CA LEU A 26 -4.78 -6.10 -3.98
C LEU A 26 -4.87 -5.64 -2.53
N THR A 27 -3.78 -5.13 -1.99
CA THR A 27 -3.71 -4.66 -0.59
C THR A 27 -3.20 -3.23 -0.50
N GLY A 28 -3.88 -2.44 0.32
CA GLY A 28 -3.53 -1.05 0.67
C GLY A 28 -3.54 -0.84 2.18
N ALA A 29 -2.96 0.25 2.64
CA ALA A 29 -3.08 0.78 3.99
C ALA A 29 -2.73 2.27 3.95
N PRO A 30 -3.72 3.17 3.99
CA PRO A 30 -5.16 2.97 4.28
C PRO A 30 -6.08 2.70 3.08
N VAL A 31 -5.56 2.46 1.88
CA VAL A 31 -6.38 2.21 0.70
C VAL A 31 -7.16 0.91 0.89
N GLY A 32 -8.49 0.98 0.77
CA GLY A 32 -9.40 -0.16 0.88
C GLY A 32 -10.07 -0.53 -0.44
N ILE A 33 -11.20 -1.23 -0.35
CA ILE A 33 -11.99 -1.77 -1.46
C ILE A 33 -12.22 -0.72 -2.55
N GLU A 34 -12.72 0.45 -2.19
CA GLU A 34 -13.10 1.49 -3.17
C GLU A 34 -11.87 2.09 -3.90
N GLY A 35 -10.74 2.21 -3.21
CA GLY A 35 -9.52 2.76 -3.81
C GLY A 35 -8.92 1.89 -4.91
N PHE A 36 -9.21 0.60 -4.91
CA PHE A 36 -8.80 -0.34 -5.94
C PHE A 36 -9.88 -0.65 -6.98
N ALA A 37 -11.08 -0.09 -6.88
CA ALA A 37 -12.22 -0.46 -7.74
C ALA A 37 -11.91 -0.30 -9.24
N GLY A 38 -11.30 0.82 -9.61
CA GLY A 38 -10.91 1.10 -10.99
C GLY A 38 -9.90 0.10 -11.54
N LEU A 39 -8.86 -0.20 -10.79
CA LEU A 39 -7.83 -1.18 -11.15
C LEU A 39 -8.39 -2.60 -11.21
N ALA A 40 -9.14 -3.01 -10.19
CA ALA A 40 -9.71 -4.36 -10.09
C ALA A 40 -10.66 -4.69 -11.24
N SER A 41 -11.50 -3.72 -11.64
CA SER A 41 -12.41 -3.88 -12.78
C SER A 41 -11.68 -4.23 -14.10
N ARG A 42 -10.46 -3.71 -14.31
CA ARG A 42 -9.64 -3.98 -15.48
C ARG A 42 -8.92 -5.32 -15.39
N LEU A 43 -8.44 -5.65 -14.21
CA LEU A 43 -7.71 -6.90 -13.96
C LEU A 43 -8.63 -8.12 -13.92
N SER A 44 -9.92 -7.96 -13.64
CA SER A 44 -10.89 -9.05 -13.48
C SER A 44 -11.17 -9.85 -14.75
N SER A 45 -10.76 -9.37 -15.93
CA SER A 45 -10.79 -10.14 -17.19
C SER A 45 -9.71 -11.23 -17.27
N GLU A 46 -8.63 -11.08 -16.48
CA GLU A 46 -7.44 -11.94 -16.54
C GLU A 46 -7.16 -12.67 -15.23
N PHE A 47 -7.69 -12.17 -14.12
CA PHE A 47 -7.44 -12.65 -12.76
C PHE A 47 -8.74 -12.81 -11.96
N THR A 48 -8.71 -13.71 -10.98
CA THR A 48 -9.63 -13.63 -9.85
C THR A 48 -9.04 -12.60 -8.90
N VAL A 49 -9.63 -11.40 -8.86
CA VAL A 49 -9.13 -10.26 -8.10
C VAL A 49 -9.81 -10.20 -6.74
N VAL A 50 -9.00 -10.14 -5.68
CA VAL A 50 -9.45 -9.91 -4.31
C VAL A 50 -8.97 -8.52 -3.87
N ARG A 51 -9.87 -7.70 -3.37
CA ARG A 51 -9.56 -6.41 -2.73
C ARG A 51 -10.29 -6.31 -1.41
N HIS A 52 -9.64 -5.75 -0.40
CA HIS A 52 -10.17 -5.74 0.95
C HIS A 52 -10.08 -4.37 1.61
N ASP A 53 -10.89 -4.17 2.63
CA ASP A 53 -10.76 -3.06 3.56
C ASP A 53 -9.83 -3.49 4.70
N PRO A 54 -8.69 -2.84 4.92
CA PRO A 54 -7.88 -3.07 6.12
C PRO A 54 -8.70 -2.79 7.39
N ARG A 55 -8.36 -3.42 8.52
CA ARG A 55 -9.02 -3.16 9.81
C ARG A 55 -9.16 -1.66 10.08
N GLY A 56 -10.35 -1.20 10.44
CA GLY A 56 -10.68 0.20 10.71
C GLY A 56 -10.89 1.07 9.47
N ILE A 57 -10.82 0.51 8.26
CA ILE A 57 -11.11 1.19 7.00
C ILE A 57 -12.39 0.63 6.40
N GLY A 58 -13.16 1.48 5.73
CA GLY A 58 -14.37 1.09 5.01
C GLY A 58 -15.37 0.37 5.90
N LEU A 59 -15.69 -0.87 5.56
CA LEU A 59 -16.61 -1.73 6.32
C LEU A 59 -15.91 -2.59 7.37
N SER A 60 -14.59 -2.71 7.33
CA SER A 60 -13.81 -3.50 8.30
C SER A 60 -13.73 -2.80 9.66
N THR A 61 -13.98 -3.57 10.73
CA THR A 61 -14.05 -3.00 12.07
C THR A 61 -12.68 -2.90 12.75
N LEU A 62 -12.54 -1.97 13.68
CA LEU A 62 -11.46 -1.93 14.66
C LEU A 62 -11.95 -1.21 15.92
N PRO A 63 -11.93 -1.83 17.11
CA PRO A 63 -12.22 -1.14 18.35
C PRO A 63 -11.28 0.05 18.58
N ALA A 64 -11.82 1.15 19.12
CA ALA A 64 -11.03 2.39 19.33
C ALA A 64 -9.81 2.17 20.23
N THR A 65 -9.90 1.22 21.18
CA THR A 65 -8.83 0.88 22.13
C THR A 65 -7.85 -0.17 21.61
N ALA A 66 -8.13 -0.82 20.47
CA ALA A 66 -7.26 -1.85 19.92
C ALA A 66 -5.95 -1.22 19.39
N SER A 67 -4.83 -1.88 19.63
CA SER A 67 -3.56 -1.55 18.97
C SER A 67 -3.65 -1.81 17.47
N LEU A 68 -2.75 -1.18 16.71
CA LEU A 68 -2.61 -1.40 15.28
C LEU A 68 -1.12 -1.47 14.94
N SER A 69 -0.70 -2.60 14.42
CA SER A 69 0.67 -2.86 13.97
C SER A 69 0.67 -3.45 12.54
N VAL A 70 1.84 -3.51 11.91
CA VAL A 70 1.98 -4.22 10.63
C VAL A 70 1.64 -5.69 10.79
N THR A 71 2.06 -6.33 11.89
CA THR A 71 1.72 -7.74 12.18
C THR A 71 0.21 -7.96 12.23
N ASP A 72 -0.55 -7.06 12.86
CA ASP A 72 -2.02 -7.16 12.87
C ASP A 72 -2.61 -7.11 11.46
N LEU A 73 -2.10 -6.21 10.61
CA LEU A 73 -2.54 -6.05 9.22
C LEU A 73 -2.12 -7.25 8.36
N THR A 74 -0.93 -7.80 8.61
CA THR A 74 -0.40 -8.98 7.94
C THR A 74 -1.22 -10.22 8.26
N ASP A 75 -1.57 -10.42 9.51
CA ASP A 75 -2.40 -11.53 9.94
C ASP A 75 -3.82 -11.45 9.38
N ASP A 76 -4.38 -10.23 9.24
CA ASP A 76 -5.67 -10.02 8.58
C ASP A 76 -5.58 -10.39 7.09
N LEU A 77 -4.54 -9.92 6.41
CA LEU A 77 -4.30 -10.24 5.00
C LEU A 77 -4.13 -11.76 4.82
N LEU A 78 -3.35 -12.42 5.68
CA LEU A 78 -3.18 -13.88 5.67
C LEU A 78 -4.51 -14.61 5.88
N THR A 79 -5.36 -14.11 6.78
CA THR A 79 -6.69 -14.68 7.02
C THR A 79 -7.54 -14.62 5.76
N ILE A 80 -7.57 -13.48 5.08
CA ILE A 80 -8.30 -13.31 3.81
C ILE A 80 -7.71 -14.21 2.73
N VAL A 81 -6.37 -14.25 2.57
CA VAL A 81 -5.70 -15.12 1.57
C VAL A 81 -6.08 -16.59 1.79
N ARG A 82 -6.04 -17.09 3.02
CA ARG A 82 -6.43 -18.46 3.33
C ARG A 82 -7.90 -18.74 3.09
N GLU A 83 -8.76 -17.77 3.36
CA GLU A 83 -10.21 -17.90 3.10
C GLU A 83 -10.53 -18.04 1.61
N VAL A 84 -9.82 -17.28 0.75
CA VAL A 84 -10.10 -17.25 -0.70
C VAL A 84 -9.32 -18.28 -1.50
N ALA A 85 -8.12 -18.65 -1.07
CA ALA A 85 -7.21 -19.51 -1.82
C ALA A 85 -6.91 -20.86 -1.13
N GLY A 86 -7.32 -21.04 0.14
CA GLY A 86 -6.93 -22.22 0.91
C GLY A 86 -5.42 -22.30 1.08
N ASP A 87 -4.83 -23.41 0.62
CA ASP A 87 -3.38 -23.65 0.66
C ASP A 87 -2.67 -23.23 -0.65
N GLU A 88 -3.41 -22.77 -1.67
CA GLU A 88 -2.83 -22.35 -2.93
C GLU A 88 -2.16 -20.98 -2.80
N PRO A 89 -0.93 -20.82 -3.32
CA PRO A 89 -0.25 -19.54 -3.24
C PRO A 89 -0.82 -18.53 -4.23
N VAL A 90 -0.83 -17.25 -3.83
CA VAL A 90 -1.43 -16.15 -4.58
C VAL A 90 -0.39 -15.15 -5.10
N MET A 91 -0.77 -14.38 -6.11
CA MET A 91 -0.07 -13.16 -6.47
C MET A 91 -0.56 -12.01 -5.59
N LEU A 92 0.35 -11.10 -5.21
CA LEU A 92 0.05 -9.90 -4.43
C LEU A 92 0.47 -8.64 -5.19
N PHE A 93 -0.39 -7.65 -5.16
CA PHE A 93 -0.04 -6.26 -5.44
C PHE A 93 -0.28 -5.44 -4.18
N GLY A 94 0.78 -4.88 -3.62
CA GLY A 94 0.71 -3.97 -2.48
C GLY A 94 1.03 -2.54 -2.88
N ALA A 95 0.18 -1.58 -2.50
CA ALA A 95 0.39 -0.16 -2.75
C ALA A 95 0.62 0.60 -1.45
N SER A 96 1.67 1.44 -1.41
CA SER A 96 1.97 2.31 -0.26
C SER A 96 2.13 1.49 1.03
N GLY A 97 1.38 1.83 2.10
CA GLY A 97 1.37 1.04 3.34
C GLY A 97 0.96 -0.42 3.15
N GLY A 98 0.12 -0.73 2.14
CA GLY A 98 -0.21 -2.11 1.77
C GLY A 98 0.97 -2.88 1.19
N ALA A 99 1.90 -2.19 0.51
CA ALA A 99 3.15 -2.81 0.10
C ALA A 99 4.00 -3.23 1.31
N VAL A 100 3.98 -2.47 2.39
CA VAL A 100 4.66 -2.83 3.65
C VAL A 100 4.03 -4.07 4.27
N VAL A 101 2.69 -4.14 4.32
CA VAL A 101 1.96 -5.33 4.81
C VAL A 101 2.27 -6.56 3.97
N ALA A 102 2.30 -6.41 2.63
CA ALA A 102 2.62 -7.49 1.72
C ALA A 102 4.09 -7.96 1.83
N LEU A 103 5.04 -7.05 2.11
CA LEU A 103 6.44 -7.38 2.40
C LEU A 103 6.56 -8.17 3.70
N ASP A 104 5.84 -7.78 4.74
CA ASP A 104 5.81 -8.52 6.00
C ASP A 104 5.21 -9.92 5.81
N LEU A 105 4.10 -10.03 5.06
CA LEU A 105 3.52 -11.33 4.71
C LEU A 105 4.50 -12.21 3.94
N LEU A 106 5.18 -11.67 2.93
CA LEU A 106 6.17 -12.40 2.16
C LEU A 106 7.36 -12.88 3.01
N SER A 107 7.78 -12.08 3.99
CA SER A 107 8.89 -12.42 4.88
C SER A 107 8.55 -13.60 5.80
N TRP A 108 7.36 -13.62 6.38
CA TRP A 108 6.96 -14.62 7.36
C TRP A 108 6.29 -15.85 6.74
N PHE A 109 5.59 -15.68 5.61
CA PHE A 109 4.82 -16.73 4.95
C PHE A 109 5.13 -16.82 3.45
N PRO A 110 6.41 -17.03 3.06
CA PRO A 110 6.81 -17.02 1.65
C PRO A 110 6.13 -18.11 0.80
N SER A 111 5.62 -19.17 1.43
CA SER A 111 4.92 -20.25 0.72
C SER A 111 3.53 -19.83 0.21
N VAL A 112 2.88 -18.85 0.82
CA VAL A 112 1.54 -18.40 0.40
C VAL A 112 1.58 -17.38 -0.74
N VAL A 113 2.78 -16.97 -1.18
CA VAL A 113 2.97 -15.95 -2.23
C VAL A 113 3.74 -16.55 -3.40
N THR A 114 3.20 -16.44 -4.60
CA THR A 114 3.93 -16.76 -5.84
C THR A 114 4.78 -15.58 -6.28
N ARG A 115 4.19 -14.39 -6.30
CA ARG A 115 4.85 -13.13 -6.67
C ARG A 115 4.22 -11.96 -5.92
N LEU A 116 5.07 -11.05 -5.44
CA LEU A 116 4.68 -9.77 -4.87
C LEU A 116 5.18 -8.63 -5.76
N VAL A 117 4.30 -7.73 -6.14
CA VAL A 117 4.65 -6.41 -6.68
C VAL A 117 4.40 -5.38 -5.58
N ALA A 118 5.46 -4.80 -5.03
CA ALA A 118 5.42 -3.79 -3.97
C ALA A 118 5.61 -2.40 -4.56
N HIS A 119 4.51 -1.62 -4.68
CA HIS A 119 4.51 -0.28 -5.27
C HIS A 119 4.70 0.79 -4.19
N GLU A 120 5.82 1.48 -4.28
CA GLU A 120 6.18 2.63 -3.44
C GLU A 120 5.90 2.44 -1.94
N PRO A 121 6.44 1.38 -1.30
CA PRO A 121 6.31 1.24 0.15
C PRO A 121 6.95 2.44 0.85
N PRO A 122 6.26 3.13 1.79
CA PRO A 122 6.73 4.36 2.42
C PRO A 122 7.78 4.09 3.50
N LEU A 123 8.77 3.28 3.18
CA LEU A 123 9.88 2.91 4.05
C LEU A 123 10.93 4.03 4.10
N PHE A 124 10.50 5.22 4.47
CA PHE A 124 11.29 6.45 4.40
C PHE A 124 12.65 6.35 5.08
N GLY A 125 12.75 5.54 6.14
CA GLY A 125 14.03 5.28 6.81
C GLY A 125 15.11 4.63 5.94
N LEU A 126 14.75 4.03 4.79
CA LEU A 126 15.69 3.43 3.83
C LEU A 126 16.25 4.46 2.84
N ALA A 127 15.53 5.54 2.58
CA ALA A 127 15.95 6.56 1.62
C ALA A 127 17.20 7.32 2.11
N PRO A 128 18.01 7.88 1.21
CA PRO A 128 19.08 8.82 1.59
C PRO A 128 18.51 9.97 2.44
N GLY A 129 19.11 10.24 3.61
CA GLY A 129 18.57 11.21 4.57
C GLY A 129 17.32 10.76 5.31
N GLY A 130 16.99 9.47 5.24
CA GLY A 130 15.74 8.87 5.71
C GLY A 130 15.42 9.10 7.18
N GLY A 131 16.42 9.29 8.05
CA GLY A 131 16.18 9.58 9.45
C GLY A 131 15.42 10.89 9.68
N GLN A 132 15.84 11.97 8.99
CA GLN A 132 15.16 13.28 9.07
C GLN A 132 13.77 13.23 8.42
N LEU A 133 13.66 12.53 7.30
CA LEU A 133 12.39 12.34 6.59
C LEU A 133 11.38 11.60 7.48
N LEU A 134 11.81 10.53 8.14
CA LEU A 134 10.99 9.74 9.06
C LEU A 134 10.55 10.57 10.27
N GLU A 135 11.43 11.43 10.82
CA GLU A 135 11.10 12.33 11.91
C GLU A 135 10.02 13.35 11.51
N ARG A 136 10.16 13.96 10.32
CA ARG A 136 9.14 14.87 9.76
C ARG A 136 7.81 14.18 9.53
N ALA A 137 7.82 12.97 8.98
CA ALA A 137 6.60 12.17 8.79
C ALA A 137 5.93 11.86 10.13
N ASN A 138 6.70 11.44 11.14
CA ASN A 138 6.16 11.19 12.48
C ASN A 138 5.62 12.47 13.16
N ALA A 139 6.19 13.63 12.88
CA ALA A 139 5.63 14.91 13.36
C ALA A 139 4.27 15.21 12.70
N ALA A 140 4.14 14.96 11.39
CA ALA A 140 2.87 15.09 10.67
C ALA A 140 1.80 14.11 11.21
N PHE A 141 2.18 12.88 11.56
CA PHE A 141 1.27 11.90 12.17
C PHE A 141 0.77 12.32 13.55
N ARG A 142 1.65 12.85 14.39
CA ARG A 142 1.24 13.42 15.69
C ARG A 142 0.30 14.62 15.52
N LEU A 143 0.56 15.45 14.52
CA LEU A 143 -0.33 16.57 14.19
C LEU A 143 -1.68 16.08 13.69
N ALA A 144 -1.74 15.06 12.84
CA ALA A 144 -2.99 14.49 12.32
C ALA A 144 -3.90 13.92 13.42
N ALA A 145 -3.36 13.44 14.52
CA ALA A 145 -4.14 12.99 15.67
C ALA A 145 -4.91 14.15 16.37
N ILE A 146 -4.42 15.38 16.26
CA ILE A 146 -4.98 16.59 16.88
C ILE A 146 -5.77 17.40 15.83
N ASP A 147 -5.13 17.72 14.72
CA ASP A 147 -5.67 18.45 13.57
C ASP A 147 -5.45 17.63 12.29
N PRO A 148 -6.44 16.84 11.86
CA PRO A 148 -6.29 15.96 10.69
C PRO A 148 -6.05 16.73 9.38
N GLN A 149 -6.61 17.92 9.20
CA GLN A 149 -6.39 18.74 8.01
C GLN A 149 -4.94 19.19 7.91
N ALA A 150 -4.42 19.77 8.97
CA ALA A 150 -3.04 20.24 9.01
C ALA A 150 -2.04 19.08 8.98
N GLY A 151 -2.35 17.96 9.66
CA GLY A 151 -1.53 16.76 9.64
C GLY A 151 -1.47 16.10 8.27
N ALA A 152 -2.59 16.05 7.56
CA ALA A 152 -2.64 15.56 6.18
C ALA A 152 -1.79 16.44 5.25
N GLN A 153 -1.95 17.76 5.31
CA GLN A 153 -1.13 18.68 4.52
C GLN A 153 0.37 18.46 4.82
N ALA A 154 0.75 18.44 6.09
CA ALA A 154 2.14 18.24 6.49
C ALA A 154 2.71 16.90 6.02
N PHE A 155 1.91 15.81 6.05
CA PHE A 155 2.33 14.50 5.55
C PHE A 155 2.51 14.50 4.04
N PHE A 156 1.56 15.07 3.29
CA PHE A 156 1.68 15.15 1.83
C PHE A 156 2.83 16.03 1.37
N ASP A 157 3.13 17.12 2.10
CA ASP A 157 4.32 17.95 1.85
C ASP A 157 5.63 17.18 2.11
N VAL A 158 5.65 16.29 3.10
CA VAL A 158 6.82 15.44 3.40
C VAL A 158 6.99 14.33 2.39
N SER A 159 5.89 13.67 2.01
CA SER A 159 5.90 12.49 1.15
C SER A 159 5.94 12.83 -0.34
N GLU A 160 5.53 14.03 -0.72
CA GLU A 160 5.37 14.48 -2.11
C GLU A 160 4.46 13.55 -2.95
N ALA A 161 3.64 12.71 -2.28
CA ALA A 161 2.89 11.63 -2.92
C ALA A 161 1.84 12.11 -3.94
N LEU A 162 1.36 13.35 -3.81
CA LEU A 162 0.43 13.99 -4.74
C LEU A 162 1.13 14.71 -5.89
N HIS A 163 2.44 14.90 -5.82
CA HIS A 163 3.18 15.60 -6.85
C HIS A 163 3.42 14.68 -8.05
N GLN A 164 3.60 15.30 -9.23
CA GLN A 164 4.15 14.62 -10.39
C GLN A 164 5.53 15.20 -10.65
N THR A 165 6.53 14.33 -10.64
CA THR A 165 7.93 14.73 -10.78
C THR A 165 8.59 13.87 -11.86
N PHE A 166 9.06 14.50 -12.92
CA PHE A 166 9.79 13.86 -14.00
C PHE A 166 11.28 14.27 -13.97
N ALA A 167 12.14 13.50 -14.62
CA ALA A 167 13.58 13.78 -14.66
C ALA A 167 13.91 15.16 -15.24
N GLU A 168 13.15 15.57 -16.25
CA GLU A 168 13.25 16.89 -16.91
C GLU A 168 12.62 18.03 -16.09
N HIS A 169 11.76 17.71 -15.10
CA HIS A 169 11.08 18.67 -14.24
C HIS A 169 11.17 18.23 -12.77
N PRO A 170 12.37 18.30 -12.15
CA PRO A 170 12.62 17.70 -10.84
C PRO A 170 12.08 18.49 -9.63
N ARG A 171 11.42 19.63 -9.86
CA ARG A 171 10.85 20.46 -8.79
C ARG A 171 9.34 20.29 -8.76
N PRO A 172 8.78 19.60 -7.73
CA PRO A 172 7.34 19.50 -7.58
C PRO A 172 6.72 20.85 -7.23
N GLU A 173 5.53 21.13 -7.75
CA GLU A 173 4.74 22.26 -7.28
C GLU A 173 4.07 21.92 -5.96
N PRO A 174 3.98 22.85 -4.99
CA PRO A 174 3.24 22.63 -3.76
C PRO A 174 1.77 22.34 -4.04
N VAL A 175 1.23 21.28 -3.45
CA VAL A 175 -0.18 20.94 -3.55
C VAL A 175 -0.87 21.31 -2.24
N THR A 176 -1.86 22.20 -2.31
CA THR A 176 -2.70 22.52 -1.15
C THR A 176 -3.94 21.62 -1.17
N LEU A 177 -4.12 20.87 -0.08
CA LEU A 177 -5.30 20.04 0.07
C LEU A 177 -6.55 20.91 0.27
N PRO A 178 -7.68 20.58 -0.39
CA PRO A 178 -8.92 21.29 -0.16
C PRO A 178 -9.41 21.07 1.28
N PRO A 179 -10.27 21.98 1.80
CA PRO A 179 -10.95 21.77 3.08
C PRO A 179 -11.70 20.44 3.10
N MET A 180 -11.52 19.67 4.16
CA MET A 180 -12.13 18.36 4.34
C MET A 180 -13.45 18.47 5.11
N SER A 181 -14.43 17.64 4.74
CA SER A 181 -15.65 17.45 5.52
C SER A 181 -15.35 16.76 6.86
N PRO A 182 -16.26 16.84 7.87
CA PRO A 182 -16.08 16.15 9.14
C PRO A 182 -15.81 14.63 8.99
N ALA A 183 -16.45 13.98 8.04
CA ALA A 183 -16.27 12.56 7.78
C ALA A 183 -14.86 12.25 7.19
N GLU A 184 -14.36 13.12 6.32
CA GLU A 184 -13.00 13.01 5.78
C GLU A 184 -11.95 13.28 6.85
N LEU A 185 -12.17 14.25 7.74
CA LEU A 185 -11.29 14.53 8.86
C LEU A 185 -11.15 13.31 9.78
N GLU A 186 -12.24 12.60 10.11
CA GLU A 186 -12.17 11.37 10.92
C GLU A 186 -11.43 10.26 10.20
N LYS A 187 -11.64 10.08 8.89
CA LYS A 187 -10.87 9.13 8.08
C LYS A 187 -9.38 9.47 8.09
N GLN A 188 -9.01 10.73 7.92
CA GLN A 188 -7.62 11.17 7.96
C GLN A 188 -7.00 11.04 9.36
N ARG A 189 -7.77 11.33 10.41
CA ARG A 189 -7.33 11.12 11.80
C ARG A 189 -6.95 9.66 12.04
N PHE A 190 -7.75 8.72 11.55
CA PHE A 190 -7.46 7.29 11.66
C PHE A 190 -6.28 6.89 10.76
N ALA A 191 -6.34 7.25 9.47
CA ALA A 191 -5.35 6.86 8.47
C ALA A 191 -3.95 7.35 8.83
N LEU A 192 -3.80 8.65 9.14
CA LEU A 192 -2.50 9.25 9.44
C LEU A 192 -2.14 9.21 10.92
N GLY A 193 -3.13 9.26 11.82
CA GLY A 193 -2.85 9.25 13.26
C GLY A 193 -2.61 7.84 13.83
N ARG A 194 -3.09 6.78 13.17
CA ARG A 194 -2.98 5.40 13.66
C ARG A 194 -2.34 4.43 12.68
N MET A 195 -2.77 4.39 11.41
CA MET A 195 -2.33 3.39 10.44
C MET A 195 -0.98 3.72 9.82
N ALA A 196 -0.77 4.95 9.35
CA ALA A 196 0.48 5.37 8.73
C ALA A 196 1.71 5.25 9.66
N PRO A 197 1.64 5.57 10.97
CA PRO A 197 2.75 5.32 11.88
C PRO A 197 3.21 3.86 11.91
N ALA A 198 2.29 2.89 11.83
CA ALA A 198 2.63 1.48 11.84
C ALA A 198 3.44 1.10 10.59
N THR A 199 2.97 1.52 9.40
CA THR A 199 3.59 1.14 8.12
C THR A 199 4.87 1.92 7.82
N VAL A 200 4.89 3.24 8.08
CA VAL A 200 6.05 4.10 7.77
C VAL A 200 7.25 3.82 8.68
N ASN A 201 7.02 3.39 9.92
CA ASN A 201 8.08 3.03 10.87
C ASN A 201 8.50 1.56 10.79
N TYR A 202 7.89 0.77 9.91
CA TYR A 202 8.25 -0.64 9.74
C TYR A 202 9.68 -0.81 9.23
N ARG A 203 10.32 -1.89 9.67
CA ARG A 203 11.67 -2.28 9.24
C ARG A 203 11.62 -3.69 8.64
N PRO A 204 11.82 -3.82 7.32
CA PRO A 204 11.80 -5.12 6.67
C PRO A 204 12.90 -6.06 7.20
N ALA A 205 12.54 -7.32 7.36
CA ALA A 205 13.50 -8.40 7.61
C ALA A 205 14.13 -8.83 6.28
N PHE A 206 15.14 -8.07 5.80
CA PHE A 206 15.73 -8.27 4.46
C PHE A 206 16.18 -9.70 4.20
N ASP A 207 16.79 -10.36 5.20
CA ASP A 207 17.29 -11.73 5.08
C ASP A 207 16.17 -12.77 4.89
N ALA A 208 14.94 -12.41 5.23
CA ALA A 208 13.75 -13.25 5.07
C ALA A 208 12.96 -12.96 3.77
N LEU A 209 13.34 -11.92 3.02
CA LEU A 209 12.67 -11.59 1.75
C LEU A 209 13.25 -12.43 0.60
N PRO A 210 12.47 -13.32 -0.05
CA PRO A 210 12.92 -14.06 -1.22
C PRO A 210 12.94 -13.15 -2.47
N PRO A 211 14.12 -12.73 -2.97
CA PRO A 211 14.20 -11.75 -4.06
C PRO A 211 13.57 -12.25 -5.37
N ALA A 212 13.56 -13.56 -5.59
CA ALA A 212 12.93 -14.14 -6.79
C ALA A 212 11.41 -13.99 -6.84
N LYS A 213 10.76 -13.75 -5.69
CA LYS A 213 9.31 -13.54 -5.58
C LYS A 213 8.93 -12.07 -5.44
N LEU A 214 9.90 -11.17 -5.28
CA LEU A 214 9.67 -9.74 -5.03
C LEU A 214 10.02 -8.91 -6.25
N VAL A 215 9.08 -8.11 -6.70
CA VAL A 215 9.31 -6.99 -7.63
C VAL A 215 8.98 -5.71 -6.88
N VAL A 216 9.92 -4.79 -6.84
CA VAL A 216 9.70 -3.46 -6.25
C VAL A 216 9.42 -2.48 -7.38
N ALA A 217 8.34 -1.73 -7.25
CA ALA A 217 7.91 -0.79 -8.28
C ALA A 217 7.80 0.64 -7.76
N ALA A 218 8.04 1.61 -8.63
CA ALA A 218 7.75 3.01 -8.37
C ALA A 218 7.27 3.73 -9.62
N GLY A 219 6.44 4.75 -9.43
CA GLY A 219 5.88 5.52 -10.54
C GLY A 219 6.96 6.25 -11.36
N SER A 220 6.81 6.23 -12.68
CA SER A 220 7.69 6.97 -13.60
C SER A 220 7.62 8.49 -13.38
N ALA A 221 6.48 8.99 -12.88
CA ALA A 221 6.26 10.38 -12.49
C ALA A 221 6.56 10.67 -11.00
N SER A 222 7.28 9.78 -10.31
CA SER A 222 7.72 9.96 -8.91
C SER A 222 9.23 10.18 -8.77
N VAL A 223 9.91 10.60 -9.83
CA VAL A 223 11.37 10.77 -9.82
C VAL A 223 11.80 11.74 -8.71
N GLY A 224 12.74 11.29 -7.87
CA GLY A 224 13.25 12.07 -6.75
C GLY A 224 12.38 12.09 -5.49
N GLN A 225 11.15 11.60 -5.55
CA GLN A 225 10.24 11.59 -4.40
C GLN A 225 10.66 10.58 -3.31
N PRO A 226 10.31 10.84 -2.05
CA PRO A 226 10.69 10.01 -0.91
C PRO A 226 10.31 8.54 -1.02
N ALA A 227 9.08 8.23 -1.45
CA ALA A 227 8.60 6.85 -1.58
C ALA A 227 9.34 6.08 -2.68
N ARG A 228 9.64 6.75 -3.82
CA ARG A 228 10.47 6.16 -4.89
C ARG A 228 11.88 5.87 -4.40
N LYS A 229 12.54 6.83 -3.73
CA LYS A 229 13.89 6.61 -3.16
C LYS A 229 13.90 5.46 -2.16
N ALA A 230 12.85 5.32 -1.35
CA ALA A 230 12.71 4.21 -0.43
C ALA A 230 12.52 2.88 -1.18
N ALA A 231 11.75 2.86 -2.26
CA ALA A 231 11.56 1.69 -3.11
C ALA A 231 12.86 1.27 -3.81
N GLU A 232 13.61 2.22 -4.38
CA GLU A 232 14.94 1.96 -4.97
C GLU A 232 15.92 1.35 -3.95
N ALA A 233 15.99 1.92 -2.73
CA ALA A 233 16.82 1.39 -1.64
C ALA A 233 16.33 0.01 -1.13
N LEU A 234 15.02 -0.24 -1.13
CA LEU A 234 14.46 -1.56 -0.81
C LEU A 234 14.92 -2.60 -1.85
N ALA A 235 14.79 -2.29 -3.15
CA ALA A 235 15.20 -3.19 -4.22
C ALA A 235 16.70 -3.53 -4.14
N GLU A 236 17.54 -2.52 -3.98
CA GLU A 236 18.99 -2.69 -3.83
C GLU A 236 19.33 -3.59 -2.64
N ARG A 237 18.76 -3.34 -1.47
CA ARG A 237 19.07 -4.08 -0.23
C ARG A 237 18.50 -5.49 -0.19
N SER A 238 17.37 -5.72 -0.84
CA SER A 238 16.75 -7.05 -0.91
C SER A 238 17.26 -7.89 -2.08
N GLY A 239 17.98 -7.29 -3.05
CA GLY A 239 18.35 -7.93 -4.30
C GLY A 239 17.17 -8.18 -5.24
N ALA A 240 16.02 -7.56 -4.99
CA ALA A 240 14.83 -7.69 -5.82
C ALA A 240 14.93 -6.84 -7.10
N ARG A 241 14.20 -7.26 -8.13
CA ARG A 241 14.06 -6.47 -9.36
C ARG A 241 13.32 -5.17 -9.08
N PHE A 242 13.88 -4.04 -9.56
CA PHE A 242 13.19 -2.75 -9.60
C PHE A 242 12.58 -2.49 -10.98
N VAL A 243 11.35 -1.95 -11.02
CA VAL A 243 10.65 -1.59 -12.26
C VAL A 243 9.92 -0.26 -12.12
N GLU A 244 9.73 0.43 -13.24
CA GLU A 244 8.90 1.63 -13.28
C GLU A 244 7.44 1.27 -13.58
N ALA A 245 6.52 1.86 -12.82
CA ALA A 245 5.08 1.78 -13.02
C ALA A 245 4.54 3.04 -13.70
N PRO A 246 3.40 2.98 -14.41
CA PRO A 246 2.74 4.17 -14.94
C PRO A 246 2.33 5.17 -13.85
N GLY A 247 2.48 6.46 -14.14
CA GLY A 247 2.05 7.55 -13.25
C GLY A 247 2.97 7.79 -12.05
N ASN A 248 2.39 8.33 -10.98
CA ASN A 248 3.05 8.61 -9.71
C ASN A 248 2.59 7.62 -8.61
N HIS A 249 2.74 8.02 -7.34
CA HIS A 249 2.29 7.24 -6.18
C HIS A 249 0.82 6.75 -6.26
N LEU A 250 -0.02 7.52 -6.93
CA LEU A 250 -1.44 7.22 -7.13
C LEU A 250 -1.75 6.67 -8.54
N GLY A 251 -0.74 6.25 -9.30
CA GLY A 251 -0.88 5.78 -10.68
C GLY A 251 -1.96 4.71 -10.86
N MET A 252 -2.08 3.76 -9.92
CA MET A 252 -3.10 2.73 -9.95
C MET A 252 -4.56 3.27 -9.88
N ALA A 253 -4.76 4.45 -9.32
CA ALA A 253 -6.07 5.10 -9.22
C ALA A 253 -6.31 6.14 -10.33
N LEU A 254 -5.26 6.87 -10.74
CA LEU A 254 -5.35 7.96 -11.71
C LEU A 254 -5.23 7.49 -13.16
N GLN A 255 -4.53 6.38 -13.41
CA GLN A 255 -4.28 5.80 -14.72
C GLN A 255 -4.57 4.29 -14.72
N PRO A 256 -5.79 3.86 -14.31
CA PRO A 256 -6.07 2.46 -14.05
C PRO A 256 -5.96 1.56 -15.29
N ASP A 257 -6.19 2.06 -16.51
CA ASP A 257 -6.08 1.29 -17.73
C ASP A 257 -4.62 0.93 -18.04
N GLU A 258 -3.73 1.92 -18.03
CA GLU A 258 -2.31 1.75 -18.29
C GLU A 258 -1.64 0.94 -17.18
N PHE A 259 -2.03 1.22 -15.92
CA PHE A 259 -1.52 0.50 -14.77
C PHE A 259 -1.93 -0.97 -14.77
N ALA A 260 -3.17 -1.30 -15.13
CA ALA A 260 -3.64 -2.67 -15.24
C ALA A 260 -2.91 -3.44 -16.35
N ALA A 261 -2.72 -2.83 -17.51
CA ALA A 261 -1.97 -3.44 -18.61
C ALA A 261 -0.52 -3.74 -18.22
N TRP A 262 0.15 -2.78 -17.57
CA TRP A 262 1.51 -2.92 -17.05
C TRP A 262 1.59 -4.03 -15.99
N LEU A 263 0.68 -4.02 -15.00
CA LEU A 263 0.68 -5.01 -13.92
C LEU A 263 0.40 -6.41 -14.44
N THR A 264 -0.54 -6.55 -15.38
CA THR A 264 -0.85 -7.84 -16.03
C THR A 264 0.38 -8.41 -16.76
N ALA A 265 1.08 -7.59 -17.55
CA ALA A 265 2.30 -8.02 -18.22
C ALA A 265 3.35 -8.50 -17.22
N LEU A 266 3.58 -7.75 -16.15
CA LEU A 266 4.58 -8.06 -15.13
C LEU A 266 4.25 -9.34 -14.33
N LEU A 267 2.97 -9.60 -14.06
CA LEU A 267 2.53 -10.79 -13.32
C LEU A 267 2.55 -12.08 -14.16
N LYS A 268 2.52 -11.96 -15.48
CA LYS A 268 2.56 -13.10 -16.44
C LYS A 268 3.99 -13.51 -16.85
N GLU A 269 5.03 -12.76 -16.47
CA GLU A 269 6.44 -13.16 -16.63
C GLU A 269 6.80 -14.35 -15.72
#